data_c5d60fb2c56a3e0989c6023760230ca3
#
_entry.id   c5d60fb2c56a3e0989c6023760230ca3
#
_cell.length_a   1.000
_cell.length_b   1.000
_cell.length_c   1.000
_cell.angle_alpha   90.00
_cell.angle_beta   90.00
_cell.angle_gamma   90.00
#
_symmetry.space_group_name_H-M   'P 1'
#
loop_
_entity.id
_entity.type
_entity.pdbx_description
1 polymer ?
#
loop_
_entity_poly.entity_id
_entity_poly.type
_entity_poly.pdbx_seq_one_letter_code
_entity_poly.pdbx_strand_id
1 'polypeptide(L)'
;MRVRARLEQLFKREEGGIRRNIPRPDLIQACVDRHEALVSQCGALATWTPPESTGRSPLDTLIVRRPESESKIDWDAPNNIPVDPETFTMLVDDALATLHDAEEVFVTDRVIGADPTHAMPVTTVSNRALTALFTLNMFRPIPDDIDKSCFADKPFLLLVCPWDKLDPERYEGRLRVDPRLGHTSTMAVAMDFDDRIGVVFGSAYCGSVKKLMFTVMNFLLPFENILPLHCSANEGPDGDVALLLGLSGTGKTTLSADPDRSLLGDDEHSWGPNGVANFENGCYAKLIDLDPQKEPEIHHACFHKADYRKHGAIIENAMMYPDGTFDLHDDRLTPNSRGSYPLQYLHNIKPESMGGHPRVILFLTADANGVLPPVSKLTRAQAMLWFLMGYTSKLAGTETGVTEPKSVFSRFFG
;
A
#
# COMPACT_ATOMS: atom_id res chain seq x y z
N MET A 1 -7.17 -24.88 4.83
CA MET A 1 -8.08 -25.80 4.10
C MET A 1 -9.55 -25.33 4.14
N ARG A 2 -10.10 -24.95 5.30
CA ARG A 2 -11.50 -24.51 5.47
C ARG A 2 -11.87 -23.22 4.71
N VAL A 3 -11.00 -22.22 4.72
CA VAL A 3 -11.24 -20.91 4.07
C VAL A 3 -11.28 -21.05 2.55
N ARG A 4 -10.31 -21.77 1.95
CA ARG A 4 -10.29 -21.99 0.49
C ARG A 4 -11.53 -22.75 0.00
N ALA A 5 -12.01 -23.74 0.74
CA ALA A 5 -13.23 -24.46 0.39
C ALA A 5 -14.49 -23.57 0.44
N ARG A 6 -14.56 -22.63 1.39
CA ARG A 6 -15.67 -21.64 1.46
C ARG A 6 -15.61 -20.62 0.33
N LEU A 7 -14.39 -20.19 -0.08
CA LEU A 7 -14.21 -19.36 -1.27
C LEU A 7 -14.65 -20.08 -2.54
N GLU A 8 -14.33 -21.38 -2.67
CA GLU A 8 -14.82 -22.17 -3.79
C GLU A 8 -16.35 -22.25 -3.82
N GLN A 9 -17.02 -22.28 -2.66
CA GLN A 9 -18.47 -22.18 -2.57
C GLN A 9 -18.97 -20.79 -2.98
N LEU A 10 -18.29 -19.72 -2.54
CA LEU A 10 -18.58 -18.35 -2.98
C LEU A 10 -18.46 -18.22 -4.51
N PHE A 11 -17.41 -18.80 -5.10
CA PHE A 11 -17.16 -18.72 -6.54
C PHE A 11 -18.07 -19.64 -7.38
N LYS A 12 -18.82 -20.54 -6.77
CA LYS A 12 -19.84 -21.40 -7.44
C LYS A 12 -21.22 -20.75 -7.50
N ARG A 13 -21.38 -19.50 -7.10
CA ARG A 13 -22.62 -18.75 -7.25
C ARG A 13 -23.06 -18.76 -8.72
N GLU A 14 -24.28 -19.23 -8.99
CA GLU A 14 -24.88 -19.14 -10.29
C GLU A 14 -25.21 -17.68 -10.62
N GLU A 15 -24.92 -17.29 -11.88
CA GLU A 15 -25.24 -16.05 -12.57
C GLU A 15 -25.01 -14.70 -11.85
N GLY A 16 -23.99 -13.98 -12.28
CA GLY A 16 -23.88 -12.52 -12.17
C GLY A 16 -23.15 -11.95 -10.96
N GLY A 17 -22.98 -12.71 -9.88
CA GLY A 17 -22.44 -12.17 -8.62
C GLY A 17 -20.91 -12.09 -8.52
N ILE A 18 -20.15 -12.82 -9.33
CA ILE A 18 -18.67 -12.81 -9.29
C ILE A 18 -18.09 -12.19 -10.55
N ARG A 19 -17.36 -11.10 -10.37
CA ARG A 19 -16.67 -10.35 -11.43
C ARG A 19 -15.17 -10.49 -11.28
N ARG A 20 -14.58 -11.48 -11.96
CA ARG A 20 -13.16 -11.81 -11.82
C ARG A 20 -12.32 -11.23 -12.97
N ASN A 21 -11.26 -10.51 -12.62
CA ASN A 21 -10.28 -9.93 -13.56
C ASN A 21 -10.92 -9.14 -14.71
N ILE A 22 -12.01 -8.41 -14.41
CA ILE A 22 -12.67 -7.59 -15.43
C ILE A 22 -11.77 -6.43 -15.87
N PRO A 23 -11.90 -5.98 -17.13
CA PRO A 23 -11.06 -4.90 -17.67
C PRO A 23 -11.19 -3.60 -16.86
N ARG A 24 -10.13 -2.80 -16.86
CA ARG A 24 -10.09 -1.50 -16.17
C ARG A 24 -11.28 -0.58 -16.53
N PRO A 25 -11.68 -0.38 -17.81
CA PRO A 25 -12.81 0.47 -18.14
C PRO A 25 -14.13 0.00 -17.52
N ASP A 26 -14.30 -1.33 -17.38
CA ASP A 26 -15.50 -1.91 -16.80
C ASP A 26 -15.51 -1.78 -15.26
N LEU A 27 -14.32 -1.86 -14.60
CA LEU A 27 -14.18 -1.54 -13.18
C LEU A 27 -14.48 -0.06 -12.91
N ILE A 28 -13.95 0.85 -13.72
CA ILE A 28 -14.23 2.29 -13.62
C ILE A 28 -15.74 2.55 -13.75
N GLN A 29 -16.38 1.94 -14.75
CA GLN A 29 -17.82 2.07 -14.91
C GLN A 29 -18.59 1.51 -13.71
N ALA A 30 -18.20 0.34 -13.19
CA ALA A 30 -18.80 -0.24 -12.01
C ALA A 30 -18.66 0.65 -10.76
N CYS A 31 -17.51 1.33 -10.57
CA CYS A 31 -17.34 2.30 -9.49
C CYS A 31 -18.34 3.45 -9.59
N VAL A 32 -18.60 3.95 -10.80
CA VAL A 32 -19.56 5.05 -11.03
C VAL A 32 -20.99 4.58 -10.84
N ASP A 33 -21.37 3.46 -11.45
CA ASP A 33 -22.74 2.91 -11.39
C ASP A 33 -23.15 2.52 -9.96
N ARG A 34 -22.19 2.08 -9.16
CA ARG A 34 -22.39 1.69 -7.76
C ARG A 34 -22.21 2.86 -6.77
N HIS A 35 -22.01 4.07 -7.29
CA HIS A 35 -21.77 5.26 -6.45
C HIS A 35 -20.59 5.13 -5.48
N GLU A 36 -19.58 4.35 -5.86
CA GLU A 36 -18.35 4.19 -5.06
C GLU A 36 -17.36 5.34 -5.32
N ALA A 37 -17.51 6.04 -6.45
CA ALA A 37 -16.72 7.21 -6.81
C ALA A 37 -17.52 8.14 -7.73
N LEU A 38 -17.13 9.41 -7.77
CA LEU A 38 -17.62 10.42 -8.72
C LEU A 38 -16.56 10.68 -9.78
N VAL A 39 -17.03 11.05 -10.98
CA VAL A 39 -16.14 11.46 -12.08
C VAL A 39 -15.79 12.93 -11.92
N SER A 40 -14.51 13.26 -11.84
CA SER A 40 -14.02 14.64 -11.77
C SER A 40 -13.98 15.30 -13.14
N GLN A 41 -13.74 16.62 -13.19
CA GLN A 41 -13.63 17.38 -14.43
C GLN A 41 -12.50 16.89 -15.36
N CYS A 42 -11.41 16.38 -14.79
CA CYS A 42 -10.29 15.82 -15.57
C CYS A 42 -10.53 14.37 -16.02
N GLY A 43 -11.52 13.68 -15.44
CA GLY A 43 -11.83 12.28 -15.72
C GLY A 43 -11.31 11.29 -14.66
N ALA A 44 -10.53 11.74 -13.69
CA ALA A 44 -10.13 10.91 -12.53
C ALA A 44 -11.35 10.57 -11.66
N LEU A 45 -11.34 9.43 -11.00
CA LEU A 45 -12.35 9.06 -10.02
C LEU A 45 -12.06 9.71 -8.68
N ALA A 46 -13.04 10.40 -8.10
CA ALA A 46 -12.98 10.99 -6.78
C ALA A 46 -13.76 10.14 -5.78
N THR A 47 -13.16 9.83 -4.63
CA THR A 47 -13.78 9.05 -3.55
C THR A 47 -13.43 9.63 -2.19
N TRP A 48 -14.31 9.40 -1.21
CA TRP A 48 -14.11 9.86 0.17
C TRP A 48 -14.39 8.71 1.11
N THR A 49 -13.57 8.61 2.14
CA THR A 49 -13.71 7.59 3.19
C THR A 49 -14.42 8.18 4.41
N PRO A 50 -14.99 7.35 5.29
CA PRO A 50 -15.48 7.82 6.57
C PRO A 50 -14.38 8.51 7.40
N PRO A 51 -14.71 9.50 8.26
CA PRO A 51 -13.71 10.24 9.03
C PRO A 51 -12.79 9.38 9.91
N GLU A 52 -13.29 8.23 10.40
CA GLU A 52 -12.52 7.27 11.18
C GLU A 52 -11.51 6.46 10.34
N SER A 53 -11.60 6.54 9.02
CA SER A 53 -10.84 5.74 8.06
C SER A 53 -10.18 6.59 6.96
N THR A 54 -9.75 7.82 7.26
CA THR A 54 -9.06 8.70 6.30
C THR A 54 -7.56 8.40 6.16
N GLY A 55 -7.06 7.41 6.89
CA GLY A 55 -5.68 6.98 6.89
C GLY A 55 -5.55 5.57 7.48
N ARG A 56 -4.32 5.07 7.55
CA ARG A 56 -4.05 3.80 8.22
C ARG A 56 -4.35 3.90 9.71
N SER A 57 -4.84 2.80 10.28
CA SER A 57 -4.97 2.62 11.72
C SER A 57 -3.93 1.60 12.23
N PRO A 58 -2.76 2.05 12.70
CA PRO A 58 -1.75 1.13 13.24
C PRO A 58 -2.27 0.28 14.41
N LEU A 59 -3.15 0.85 15.24
CA LEU A 59 -3.72 0.16 16.39
C LEU A 59 -4.77 -0.91 16.04
N ASP A 60 -5.29 -0.90 14.82
CA ASP A 60 -6.19 -1.92 14.27
C ASP A 60 -5.49 -2.81 13.24
N THR A 61 -4.16 -2.67 13.09
CA THR A 61 -3.33 -3.52 12.23
C THR A 61 -2.74 -4.65 13.07
N LEU A 62 -3.15 -5.87 12.77
CA LEU A 62 -2.98 -7.04 13.63
C LEU A 62 -2.20 -8.15 12.93
N ILE A 63 -1.35 -8.84 13.68
CA ILE A 63 -0.59 -9.99 13.20
C ILE A 63 -1.04 -11.24 13.98
N VAL A 64 -1.41 -12.29 13.27
CA VAL A 64 -1.89 -13.52 13.89
C VAL A 64 -0.71 -14.27 14.53
N ARG A 65 -0.86 -14.65 15.79
CA ARG A 65 0.12 -15.53 16.46
C ARG A 65 -0.04 -16.95 15.98
N ARG A 66 0.87 -17.40 15.11
CA ARG A 66 0.94 -18.77 14.63
C ARG A 66 2.28 -19.40 14.99
N PRO A 67 2.32 -20.73 15.19
CA PRO A 67 3.53 -21.41 15.67
C PRO A 67 4.76 -21.23 14.78
N GLU A 68 4.59 -21.14 13.45
CA GLU A 68 5.71 -21.04 12.50
C GLU A 68 6.31 -19.63 12.47
N SER A 69 5.47 -18.59 12.60
CA SER A 69 5.88 -17.17 12.52
C SER A 69 6.15 -16.55 13.90
N GLU A 70 5.55 -17.04 14.98
CA GLU A 70 5.58 -16.40 16.32
C GLU A 70 6.99 -16.07 16.81
N SER A 71 7.93 -17.01 16.68
CA SER A 71 9.32 -16.83 17.14
C SER A 71 10.16 -15.90 16.25
N LYS A 72 9.62 -15.49 15.10
CA LYS A 72 10.29 -14.67 14.09
C LYS A 72 9.84 -13.21 14.11
N ILE A 73 8.88 -12.87 14.97
CA ILE A 73 8.29 -11.54 15.08
C ILE A 73 8.75 -10.90 16.40
N ASP A 74 9.23 -9.67 16.30
CA ASP A 74 9.54 -8.84 17.47
C ASP A 74 8.23 -8.28 18.06
N TRP A 75 7.66 -9.00 19.02
CA TRP A 75 6.39 -8.61 19.67
C TRP A 75 6.54 -7.42 20.63
N ASP A 76 7.77 -7.01 20.96
CA ASP A 76 8.03 -5.79 21.76
C ASP A 76 7.99 -4.53 20.89
N ALA A 77 8.00 -4.67 19.56
CA ALA A 77 7.83 -3.54 18.65
C ALA A 77 6.39 -3.00 18.72
N PRO A 78 6.21 -1.69 18.91
CA PRO A 78 4.90 -1.11 19.24
C PRO A 78 3.82 -1.27 18.16
N ASN A 79 4.22 -1.55 16.91
CA ASN A 79 3.29 -1.73 15.79
C ASN A 79 3.00 -3.20 15.48
N ASN A 80 3.65 -4.15 16.15
CA ASN A 80 3.42 -5.58 15.97
C ASN A 80 2.36 -6.05 16.96
N ILE A 81 1.09 -5.71 16.71
CA ILE A 81 -0.02 -6.00 17.60
C ILE A 81 -0.50 -7.43 17.34
N PRO A 82 -0.43 -8.31 18.35
CA PRO A 82 -0.87 -9.69 18.19
C PRO A 82 -2.37 -9.82 18.19
N VAL A 83 -2.88 -10.79 17.42
CA VAL A 83 -4.22 -11.33 17.52
C VAL A 83 -4.17 -12.85 17.60
N ASP A 84 -5.04 -13.43 18.40
CA ASP A 84 -5.11 -14.89 18.52
C ASP A 84 -5.78 -15.54 17.29
N PRO A 85 -5.47 -16.82 17.00
CA PRO A 85 -6.00 -17.51 15.82
C PRO A 85 -7.53 -17.67 15.81
N GLU A 86 -8.17 -17.71 16.98
CA GLU A 86 -9.64 -17.83 17.08
C GLU A 86 -10.29 -16.53 16.63
N THR A 87 -9.84 -15.38 17.15
CA THR A 87 -10.29 -14.04 16.75
C THR A 87 -10.06 -13.81 15.25
N PHE A 88 -8.90 -14.21 14.72
CA PHE A 88 -8.66 -14.13 13.28
C PHE A 88 -9.62 -14.99 12.46
N THR A 89 -9.96 -16.20 12.95
CA THR A 89 -10.96 -17.05 12.29
C THR A 89 -12.32 -16.38 12.25
N MET A 90 -12.72 -15.69 13.33
CA MET A 90 -13.96 -14.91 13.37
C MET A 90 -13.95 -13.77 12.33
N LEU A 91 -12.81 -13.03 12.19
CA LEU A 91 -12.66 -11.98 11.18
C LEU A 91 -12.80 -12.54 9.75
N VAL A 92 -12.19 -13.67 9.48
CA VAL A 92 -12.32 -14.37 8.18
C VAL A 92 -13.77 -14.83 7.94
N ASP A 93 -14.42 -15.36 8.96
CA ASP A 93 -15.82 -15.82 8.87
C ASP A 93 -16.76 -14.67 8.57
N ASP A 94 -16.59 -13.53 9.23
CA ASP A 94 -17.40 -12.33 9.00
C ASP A 94 -17.13 -11.74 7.60
N ALA A 95 -15.85 -11.69 7.16
CA ALA A 95 -15.52 -11.24 5.81
C ALA A 95 -16.15 -12.13 4.74
N LEU A 96 -16.10 -13.45 4.91
CA LEU A 96 -16.72 -14.38 3.98
C LEU A 96 -18.25 -14.31 3.99
N ALA A 97 -18.87 -14.09 5.14
CA ALA A 97 -20.32 -13.86 5.25
C ALA A 97 -20.72 -12.56 4.51
N THR A 98 -20.03 -11.46 4.77
CA THR A 98 -20.26 -10.19 4.09
C THR A 98 -20.11 -10.30 2.57
N LEU A 99 -19.06 -10.98 2.09
CA LEU A 99 -18.85 -11.23 0.67
C LEU A 99 -19.91 -12.16 0.08
N HIS A 100 -20.40 -13.13 0.87
CA HIS A 100 -21.48 -14.02 0.45
C HIS A 100 -22.81 -13.27 0.28
N ASP A 101 -23.09 -12.30 1.12
CA ASP A 101 -24.34 -11.53 1.09
C ASP A 101 -24.29 -10.33 0.13
N ALA A 102 -23.11 -10.00 -0.38
CA ALA A 102 -22.94 -8.93 -1.35
C ALA A 102 -23.62 -9.28 -2.71
N GLU A 103 -24.24 -8.30 -3.35
CA GLU A 103 -24.83 -8.45 -4.68
C GLU A 103 -23.80 -8.82 -5.74
N GLU A 104 -22.66 -8.12 -5.72
CA GLU A 104 -21.50 -8.37 -6.58
C GLU A 104 -20.22 -8.48 -5.76
N VAL A 105 -19.35 -9.40 -6.17
CA VAL A 105 -18.02 -9.59 -5.62
C VAL A 105 -16.99 -9.44 -6.73
N PHE A 106 -16.01 -8.59 -6.50
CA PHE A 106 -14.92 -8.32 -7.42
C PHE A 106 -13.68 -9.10 -7.00
N VAL A 107 -13.10 -9.83 -7.94
CA VAL A 107 -11.91 -10.66 -7.71
C VAL A 107 -10.80 -10.21 -8.65
N THR A 108 -9.63 -9.93 -8.11
CA THR A 108 -8.43 -9.62 -8.91
C THR A 108 -7.30 -10.55 -8.55
N ASP A 109 -6.69 -11.14 -9.58
CA ASP A 109 -5.48 -11.95 -9.46
C ASP A 109 -4.30 -11.11 -9.95
N ARG A 110 -3.34 -10.85 -9.06
CA ARG A 110 -2.18 -9.98 -9.29
C ARG A 110 -0.94 -10.54 -8.61
N VAL A 111 0.18 -9.83 -8.73
CA VAL A 111 1.39 -10.12 -7.96
C VAL A 111 1.93 -8.86 -7.29
N ILE A 112 2.66 -9.06 -6.20
CA ILE A 112 3.48 -8.04 -5.55
C ILE A 112 4.94 -8.34 -5.88
N GLY A 113 5.64 -7.39 -6.48
CA GLY A 113 7.04 -7.55 -6.89
C GLY A 113 7.20 -7.70 -8.40
N ALA A 114 8.20 -6.99 -8.94
CA ALA A 114 8.54 -7.01 -10.37
C ALA A 114 9.43 -8.20 -10.75
N ASP A 115 10.25 -8.70 -9.80
CA ASP A 115 11.11 -9.87 -10.06
C ASP A 115 10.29 -11.16 -9.99
N PRO A 116 10.12 -11.89 -11.10
CA PRO A 116 9.30 -13.10 -11.14
C PRO A 116 9.82 -14.21 -10.21
N THR A 117 11.09 -14.20 -9.81
CA THR A 117 11.65 -15.25 -8.94
C THR A 117 11.15 -15.15 -7.49
N HIS A 118 10.60 -14.00 -7.09
CA HIS A 118 10.03 -13.77 -5.76
C HIS A 118 8.79 -12.88 -5.77
N ALA A 119 8.14 -12.74 -6.90
CA ALA A 119 6.82 -12.11 -6.98
C ALA A 119 5.79 -12.93 -6.20
N MET A 120 5.03 -12.27 -5.31
CA MET A 120 4.01 -12.92 -4.49
C MET A 120 2.67 -12.91 -5.23
N PRO A 121 2.13 -14.07 -5.65
CA PRO A 121 0.77 -14.13 -6.18
C PRO A 121 -0.24 -13.76 -5.11
N VAL A 122 -1.18 -12.87 -5.45
CA VAL A 122 -2.24 -12.42 -4.55
C VAL A 122 -3.59 -12.45 -5.26
N THR A 123 -4.56 -13.11 -4.64
CA THR A 123 -5.98 -13.03 -5.01
C THR A 123 -6.68 -12.10 -4.03
N THR A 124 -7.17 -10.96 -4.51
CA THR A 124 -7.98 -10.03 -3.73
C THR A 124 -9.45 -10.26 -4.04
N VAL A 125 -10.27 -10.40 -2.98
CA VAL A 125 -11.72 -10.59 -3.06
C VAL A 125 -12.39 -9.47 -2.29
N SER A 126 -13.25 -8.68 -2.94
CA SER A 126 -13.90 -7.51 -2.31
C SER A 126 -15.34 -7.34 -2.81
N ASN A 127 -16.19 -6.77 -1.99
CA ASN A 127 -17.52 -6.31 -2.35
C ASN A 127 -17.55 -4.90 -2.99
N ARG A 128 -16.36 -4.35 -3.32
CA ARG A 128 -16.21 -2.99 -3.91
C ARG A 128 -15.40 -3.04 -5.21
N ALA A 129 -15.98 -2.44 -6.26
CA ALA A 129 -15.30 -2.25 -7.54
C ALA A 129 -14.07 -1.34 -7.40
N LEU A 130 -14.16 -0.32 -6.53
CA LEU A 130 -13.06 0.61 -6.27
C LEU A 130 -11.83 -0.10 -5.70
N THR A 131 -12.01 -1.07 -4.79
CA THR A 131 -10.90 -1.90 -4.28
C THR A 131 -10.22 -2.67 -5.41
N ALA A 132 -11.02 -3.29 -6.29
CA ALA A 132 -10.48 -4.01 -7.44
C ALA A 132 -9.71 -3.07 -8.40
N LEU A 133 -10.24 -1.88 -8.68
CA LEU A 133 -9.56 -0.87 -9.50
C LEU A 133 -8.24 -0.40 -8.83
N PHE A 134 -8.26 -0.16 -7.52
CA PHE A 134 -7.07 0.20 -6.77
C PHE A 134 -5.99 -0.90 -6.85
N THR A 135 -6.37 -2.17 -6.73
CA THR A 135 -5.40 -3.27 -6.90
C THR A 135 -4.84 -3.36 -8.31
N LEU A 136 -5.62 -2.99 -9.34
CA LEU A 136 -5.10 -2.88 -10.71
C LEU A 136 -4.08 -1.75 -10.87
N ASN A 137 -4.23 -0.66 -10.11
CA ASN A 137 -3.24 0.41 -10.09
C ASN A 137 -1.96 -0.04 -9.37
N MET A 138 -2.10 -0.66 -8.19
CA MET A 138 -0.99 -0.86 -7.27
C MET A 138 -0.29 -2.20 -7.40
N PHE A 139 -1.00 -3.27 -7.78
CA PHE A 139 -0.45 -4.61 -7.88
C PHE A 139 -0.15 -4.95 -9.34
N ARG A 140 0.96 -5.65 -9.57
CA ARG A 140 1.46 -5.94 -10.91
C ARG A 140 0.65 -7.03 -11.61
N PRO A 141 0.58 -7.02 -12.95
CA PRO A 141 0.07 -8.16 -13.71
C PRO A 141 0.86 -9.43 -13.36
N ILE A 142 0.21 -10.58 -13.42
CA ILE A 142 0.89 -11.87 -13.26
C ILE A 142 1.83 -12.07 -14.44
N PRO A 143 3.14 -12.25 -14.23
CA PRO A 143 4.06 -12.53 -15.31
C PRO A 143 3.89 -13.97 -15.82
N ASP A 144 4.27 -14.22 -17.08
CA ASP A 144 4.13 -15.54 -17.72
C ASP A 144 4.96 -16.63 -17.01
N ASP A 145 6.02 -16.24 -16.33
CA ASP A 145 6.96 -17.12 -15.63
C ASP A 145 6.78 -17.11 -14.10
N ILE A 146 5.57 -16.84 -13.62
CA ILE A 146 5.24 -16.82 -12.18
C ILE A 146 5.52 -18.14 -11.47
N ASP A 147 5.55 -19.24 -12.19
CA ASP A 147 5.93 -20.57 -11.70
C ASP A 147 7.38 -20.63 -11.18
N LYS A 148 8.23 -19.68 -11.55
CA LYS A 148 9.59 -19.53 -11.03
C LYS A 148 9.64 -18.88 -9.64
N SER A 149 8.53 -18.28 -9.19
CA SER A 149 8.50 -17.62 -7.90
C SER A 149 8.61 -18.61 -6.76
N CYS A 150 9.44 -18.28 -5.75
CA CYS A 150 9.49 -19.01 -4.48
C CYS A 150 8.15 -19.03 -3.74
N PHE A 151 7.18 -18.21 -4.16
CA PHE A 151 5.82 -18.13 -3.60
C PHE A 151 4.74 -18.74 -4.50
N ALA A 152 5.07 -19.32 -5.66
CA ALA A 152 4.10 -19.82 -6.63
C ALA A 152 3.10 -20.82 -6.02
N ASP A 153 3.58 -21.76 -5.19
CA ASP A 153 2.76 -22.79 -4.55
C ASP A 153 1.97 -22.29 -3.33
N LYS A 154 2.26 -21.07 -2.85
CA LYS A 154 1.64 -20.49 -1.65
C LYS A 154 1.14 -19.06 -1.91
N PRO A 155 0.14 -18.87 -2.79
CA PRO A 155 -0.42 -17.56 -3.07
C PRO A 155 -1.09 -16.96 -1.83
N PHE A 156 -1.07 -15.64 -1.74
CA PHE A 156 -1.74 -14.89 -0.68
C PHE A 156 -3.20 -14.64 -1.03
N LEU A 157 -4.10 -14.78 -0.06
CA LEU A 157 -5.50 -14.44 -0.18
C LEU A 157 -5.79 -13.18 0.62
N LEU A 158 -6.40 -12.19 0.00
CA LEU A 158 -6.78 -10.93 0.64
C LEU A 158 -8.31 -10.72 0.55
N LEU A 159 -8.98 -10.73 1.69
CA LEU A 159 -10.41 -10.46 1.83
C LEU A 159 -10.60 -9.00 2.24
N VAL A 160 -11.38 -8.23 1.47
CA VAL A 160 -11.51 -6.78 1.65
C VAL A 160 -12.97 -6.37 1.68
N CYS A 161 -13.47 -6.02 2.87
CA CYS A 161 -14.81 -5.48 3.13
C CYS A 161 -14.66 -4.08 3.75
N PRO A 162 -14.28 -3.06 2.95
CA PRO A 162 -13.69 -1.83 3.49
C PRO A 162 -14.71 -0.88 4.12
N TRP A 163 -15.99 -0.98 3.73
CA TRP A 163 -17.07 -0.11 4.22
C TRP A 163 -17.97 -0.79 5.26
N ASP A 164 -17.82 -2.09 5.40
CA ASP A 164 -18.58 -2.87 6.38
C ASP A 164 -17.96 -2.67 7.77
N LYS A 165 -18.77 -2.87 8.81
CA LYS A 165 -18.32 -2.68 10.20
C LYS A 165 -18.47 -3.98 10.97
N LEU A 166 -17.43 -4.32 11.74
CA LEU A 166 -17.49 -5.41 12.70
C LEU A 166 -18.50 -5.08 13.81
N ASP A 167 -19.18 -6.09 14.30
CA ASP A 167 -20.05 -5.98 15.47
C ASP A 167 -19.19 -5.82 16.74
N PRO A 168 -19.21 -4.67 17.42
CA PRO A 168 -18.35 -4.43 18.58
C PRO A 168 -18.65 -5.36 19.77
N GLU A 169 -19.89 -5.85 19.92
CA GLU A 169 -20.26 -6.78 20.98
C GLU A 169 -19.64 -8.16 20.74
N ARG A 170 -19.63 -8.63 19.48
CA ARG A 170 -19.02 -9.90 19.08
C ARG A 170 -17.51 -9.96 19.33
N TYR A 171 -16.84 -8.80 19.27
CA TYR A 171 -15.39 -8.68 19.44
C TYR A 171 -14.97 -8.07 20.77
N GLU A 172 -15.89 -7.96 21.73
CA GLU A 172 -15.58 -7.45 23.07
C GLU A 172 -14.48 -8.29 23.74
N GLY A 173 -13.44 -7.61 24.26
CA GLY A 173 -12.28 -8.25 24.86
C GLY A 173 -11.31 -8.92 23.88
N ARG A 174 -11.60 -8.91 22.57
CA ARG A 174 -10.77 -9.51 21.51
C ARG A 174 -10.05 -8.47 20.67
N LEU A 175 -10.72 -7.36 20.36
CA LEU A 175 -10.15 -6.19 19.70
C LEU A 175 -10.05 -5.03 20.68
N ARG A 176 -9.22 -4.03 20.31
CA ARG A 176 -9.05 -2.86 21.17
C ARG A 176 -10.35 -2.08 21.34
N VAL A 177 -10.46 -1.36 22.44
CA VAL A 177 -11.50 -0.33 22.61
C VAL A 177 -11.05 0.94 21.89
N ASP A 178 -11.89 1.49 21.01
CA ASP A 178 -11.62 2.80 20.41
C ASP A 178 -11.96 3.91 21.44
N PRO A 179 -10.97 4.69 21.88
CA PRO A 179 -11.21 5.68 22.94
C PRO A 179 -12.13 6.82 22.49
N ARG A 180 -12.30 7.04 21.18
CA ARG A 180 -13.19 8.06 20.63
C ARG A 180 -14.65 7.62 20.63
N LEU A 181 -14.89 6.30 20.47
CA LEU A 181 -16.22 5.72 20.38
C LEU A 181 -16.68 5.11 21.71
N GLY A 182 -15.75 4.76 22.60
CA GLY A 182 -16.04 4.16 23.90
C GLY A 182 -16.47 2.69 23.84
N HIS A 183 -16.35 2.05 22.67
CA HIS A 183 -16.65 0.64 22.47
C HIS A 183 -15.53 -0.06 21.65
N THR A 184 -15.61 -1.38 21.51
CA THR A 184 -14.68 -2.20 20.72
C THR A 184 -14.60 -1.67 19.28
N SER A 185 -13.40 -1.69 18.71
CA SER A 185 -13.16 -1.26 17.33
C SER A 185 -14.03 -2.02 16.34
N THR A 186 -14.60 -1.29 15.38
CA THR A 186 -15.43 -1.84 14.30
C THR A 186 -14.63 -2.12 13.03
N MET A 187 -13.30 -2.00 13.12
CA MET A 187 -12.39 -2.29 12.01
C MET A 187 -11.22 -3.19 12.44
N ALA A 188 -10.70 -3.95 11.48
CA ALA A 188 -9.47 -4.72 11.62
C ALA A 188 -8.75 -4.86 10.28
N VAL A 189 -7.42 -4.71 10.31
CA VAL A 189 -6.52 -5.04 9.21
C VAL A 189 -5.62 -6.15 9.73
N ALA A 190 -5.95 -7.39 9.47
CA ALA A 190 -5.30 -8.55 10.08
C ALA A 190 -4.59 -9.41 9.03
N MET A 191 -3.42 -9.96 9.39
CA MET A 191 -2.62 -10.79 8.50
C MET A 191 -2.12 -12.05 9.20
N ASP A 192 -2.30 -13.17 8.53
CA ASP A 192 -1.81 -14.50 8.90
C ASP A 192 -0.70 -14.90 7.91
N PHE A 193 0.53 -14.89 8.39
CA PHE A 193 1.69 -15.19 7.54
C PHE A 193 1.82 -16.69 7.25
N ASP A 194 1.38 -17.57 8.15
CA ASP A 194 1.49 -19.03 8.00
C ASP A 194 0.45 -19.53 7.00
N ASP A 195 -0.83 -19.11 7.15
CA ASP A 195 -1.95 -19.50 6.29
C ASP A 195 -2.04 -18.66 5.00
N ARG A 196 -1.24 -17.56 4.88
CA ARG A 196 -1.24 -16.64 3.73
C ARG A 196 -2.60 -15.99 3.47
N ILE A 197 -3.21 -15.48 4.52
CA ILE A 197 -4.52 -14.84 4.46
C ILE A 197 -4.44 -13.46 5.13
N GLY A 198 -5.00 -12.45 4.48
CA GLY A 198 -5.22 -11.12 5.03
C GLY A 198 -6.69 -10.74 5.02
N VAL A 199 -7.10 -9.95 5.99
CA VAL A 199 -8.44 -9.37 6.09
C VAL A 199 -8.31 -7.87 6.27
N VAL A 200 -9.01 -7.11 5.44
CA VAL A 200 -9.24 -5.67 5.63
C VAL A 200 -10.73 -5.48 5.82
N PHE A 201 -11.15 -5.22 7.02
CA PHE A 201 -12.55 -5.03 7.38
C PHE A 201 -12.74 -3.65 8.03
N GLY A 202 -13.69 -2.84 7.57
CA GLY A 202 -14.03 -1.53 8.13
C GLY A 202 -13.02 -0.42 7.85
N SER A 203 -11.91 -0.70 7.15
CA SER A 203 -10.92 0.30 6.74
C SER A 203 -11.13 0.66 5.28
N ALA A 204 -11.84 1.77 5.02
CA ALA A 204 -12.13 2.23 3.67
C ALA A 204 -10.93 2.89 2.97
N TYR A 205 -9.89 3.26 3.70
CA TYR A 205 -8.66 3.84 3.17
C TYR A 205 -7.90 2.83 2.32
N CYS A 206 -7.75 3.10 1.03
CA CYS A 206 -7.09 2.20 0.07
C CYS A 206 -5.66 1.81 0.47
N GLY A 207 -4.95 2.71 1.16
CA GLY A 207 -3.61 2.45 1.66
C GLY A 207 -3.51 1.28 2.65
N SER A 208 -4.61 0.86 3.27
CA SER A 208 -4.63 -0.33 4.16
C SER A 208 -4.39 -1.62 3.37
N VAL A 209 -4.97 -1.74 2.18
CA VAL A 209 -4.77 -2.88 1.25
C VAL A 209 -3.30 -2.95 0.80
N LYS A 210 -2.75 -1.81 0.33
CA LYS A 210 -1.37 -1.70 -0.11
C LYS A 210 -0.39 -2.10 1.00
N LYS A 211 -0.50 -1.45 2.17
CA LYS A 211 0.48 -1.61 3.25
C LYS A 211 0.38 -2.95 3.96
N LEU A 212 -0.79 -3.61 3.98
CA LEU A 212 -0.90 -4.99 4.43
C LEU A 212 0.02 -5.90 3.60
N MET A 213 -0.08 -5.82 2.26
CA MET A 213 0.73 -6.64 1.38
C MET A 213 2.22 -6.33 1.49
N PHE A 214 2.59 -5.07 1.74
CA PHE A 214 3.99 -4.72 1.95
C PHE A 214 4.52 -5.28 3.27
N THR A 215 3.73 -5.26 4.34
CA THR A 215 4.09 -5.92 5.60
C THR A 215 4.30 -7.43 5.39
N VAL A 216 3.44 -8.06 4.59
CA VAL A 216 3.60 -9.48 4.21
C VAL A 216 4.93 -9.70 3.48
N MET A 217 5.27 -8.88 2.49
CA MET A 217 6.54 -9.01 1.76
C MET A 217 7.74 -8.72 2.65
N ASN A 218 7.66 -7.71 3.52
CA ASN A 218 8.72 -7.38 4.47
C ASN A 218 9.00 -8.52 5.46
N PHE A 219 7.97 -9.27 5.85
CA PHE A 219 8.13 -10.44 6.71
C PHE A 219 8.70 -11.65 5.96
N LEU A 220 8.24 -11.92 4.73
CA LEU A 220 8.53 -13.18 4.04
C LEU A 220 9.85 -13.18 3.28
N LEU A 221 10.19 -12.09 2.61
CA LEU A 221 11.38 -12.01 1.73
C LEU A 221 12.71 -12.28 2.44
N PRO A 222 12.93 -11.85 3.70
CA PRO A 222 14.17 -12.17 4.41
C PRO A 222 14.45 -13.67 4.55
N PHE A 223 13.41 -14.52 4.62
CA PHE A 223 13.57 -15.97 4.69
C PHE A 223 14.01 -16.59 3.35
N GLU A 224 13.83 -15.83 2.27
CA GLU A 224 14.30 -16.17 0.92
C GLU A 224 15.65 -15.47 0.58
N ASN A 225 16.32 -14.88 1.58
CA ASN A 225 17.56 -14.10 1.43
C ASN A 225 17.41 -12.87 0.52
N ILE A 226 16.24 -12.25 0.51
CA ILE A 226 15.94 -11.04 -0.22
C ILE A 226 15.68 -9.91 0.77
N LEU A 227 16.30 -8.76 0.57
CA LEU A 227 16.15 -7.61 1.45
C LEU A 227 15.00 -6.72 0.98
N PRO A 228 13.90 -6.63 1.71
CA PRO A 228 12.85 -5.64 1.44
C PRO A 228 13.28 -4.27 1.98
N LEU A 229 12.92 -3.20 1.24
CA LEU A 229 13.35 -1.84 1.53
C LEU A 229 12.22 -0.83 1.30
N HIS A 230 11.96 0.01 2.29
CA HIS A 230 11.13 1.19 2.14
C HIS A 230 11.98 2.32 1.55
N CYS A 231 12.08 2.36 0.24
CA CYS A 231 12.91 3.31 -0.49
C CYS A 231 12.33 3.63 -1.86
N SER A 232 12.70 4.79 -2.42
CA SER A 232 12.61 5.02 -3.86
C SER A 232 13.87 4.48 -4.55
N ALA A 233 13.74 4.11 -5.83
CA ALA A 233 14.87 3.64 -6.63
C ALA A 233 14.79 4.19 -8.05
N ASN A 234 15.95 4.57 -8.61
CA ASN A 234 16.09 4.96 -10.01
C ASN A 234 17.39 4.42 -10.61
N GLU A 235 17.46 4.41 -11.94
CA GLU A 235 18.62 3.94 -12.70
C GLU A 235 19.10 5.04 -13.65
N GLY A 236 20.39 5.34 -13.61
CA GLY A 236 21.03 6.27 -14.53
C GLY A 236 21.29 5.66 -15.92
N PRO A 237 21.70 6.49 -16.90
CA PRO A 237 21.92 6.04 -18.28
C PRO A 237 23.01 4.97 -18.42
N ASP A 238 23.93 4.88 -17.47
CA ASP A 238 24.99 3.87 -17.44
C ASP A 238 24.58 2.57 -16.70
N GLY A 239 23.28 2.43 -16.36
CA GLY A 239 22.75 1.29 -15.60
C GLY A 239 23.10 1.33 -14.11
N ASP A 240 23.53 2.48 -13.60
CA ASP A 240 23.83 2.67 -12.19
C ASP A 240 22.54 2.91 -11.38
N VAL A 241 22.20 1.97 -10.52
CA VAL A 241 21.04 2.07 -9.65
C VAL A 241 21.38 2.87 -8.39
N ALA A 242 20.48 3.79 -8.02
CA ALA A 242 20.50 4.49 -6.74
C ALA A 242 19.27 4.13 -5.91
N LEU A 243 19.48 3.92 -4.60
CA LEU A 243 18.42 3.78 -3.60
C LEU A 243 18.34 5.05 -2.75
N LEU A 244 17.14 5.54 -2.52
CA LEU A 244 16.87 6.71 -1.69
C LEU A 244 16.02 6.26 -0.49
N LEU A 245 16.66 6.16 0.67
CA LEU A 245 16.03 5.75 1.93
C LEU A 245 15.75 6.98 2.80
N GLY A 246 14.58 7.07 3.38
CA GLY A 246 14.19 8.18 4.25
C GLY A 246 12.72 8.12 4.62
N LEU A 247 12.31 8.88 5.64
CA LEU A 247 10.91 8.99 6.04
C LEU A 247 10.08 9.79 5.03
N SER A 248 8.78 9.79 5.21
CA SER A 248 7.87 10.69 4.47
C SER A 248 8.29 12.15 4.65
N GLY A 249 8.28 12.93 3.58
CA GLY A 249 8.67 14.35 3.59
C GLY A 249 10.17 14.63 3.56
N THR A 250 11.04 13.63 3.50
CA THR A 250 12.50 13.82 3.38
C THR A 250 12.98 14.08 1.94
N GLY A 251 12.06 14.05 0.96
CA GLY A 251 12.38 14.34 -0.43
C GLY A 251 12.68 13.12 -1.31
N LYS A 252 12.35 11.89 -0.86
CA LYS A 252 12.55 10.67 -1.65
C LYS A 252 11.97 10.79 -3.05
N THR A 253 10.68 11.09 -3.16
CA THR A 253 9.95 11.17 -4.43
C THR A 253 10.51 12.27 -5.32
N THR A 254 10.77 13.45 -4.76
CA THR A 254 11.32 14.59 -5.52
C THR A 254 12.70 14.27 -6.10
N LEU A 255 13.58 13.68 -5.29
CA LEU A 255 14.94 13.35 -5.74
C LEU A 255 14.98 12.13 -6.68
N SER A 256 14.05 11.18 -6.52
CA SER A 256 13.99 10.01 -7.42
C SER A 256 13.38 10.31 -8.78
N ALA A 257 12.60 11.40 -8.88
CA ALA A 257 11.97 11.86 -10.12
C ALA A 257 12.91 12.71 -11.01
N ASP A 258 14.22 12.50 -10.91
CA ASP A 258 15.23 13.14 -11.75
C ASP A 258 14.95 12.81 -13.23
N PRO A 259 14.80 13.82 -14.14
CA PRO A 259 14.47 13.57 -15.54
C PRO A 259 15.57 12.83 -16.33
N ASP A 260 16.82 12.86 -15.84
CA ASP A 260 17.95 12.18 -16.48
C ASP A 260 18.12 10.74 -16.00
N ARG A 261 17.24 10.26 -15.10
CA ARG A 261 17.28 8.90 -14.54
C ARG A 261 15.92 8.22 -14.67
N SER A 262 15.92 6.92 -14.96
CA SER A 262 14.69 6.14 -15.07
C SER A 262 14.22 5.67 -13.70
N LEU A 263 13.00 6.05 -13.30
CA LEU A 263 12.39 5.63 -12.06
C LEU A 263 12.07 4.13 -12.08
N LEU A 264 12.49 3.38 -11.07
CA LEU A 264 12.04 1.99 -10.83
C LEU A 264 10.75 1.96 -10.02
N GLY A 265 10.67 2.81 -9.00
CA GLY A 265 9.51 3.01 -8.13
C GLY A 265 9.80 4.00 -7.01
N ASP A 266 8.76 4.44 -6.30
CA ASP A 266 8.84 5.54 -5.35
C ASP A 266 8.73 5.15 -3.86
N ASP A 267 8.32 3.89 -3.52
CA ASP A 267 7.99 3.56 -2.13
C ASP A 267 8.63 2.24 -1.62
N GLU A 268 8.43 1.10 -2.28
CA GLU A 268 8.82 -0.21 -1.74
C GLU A 268 9.52 -1.08 -2.78
N HIS A 269 10.68 -1.61 -2.43
CA HIS A 269 11.51 -2.43 -3.31
C HIS A 269 12.03 -3.68 -2.60
N SER A 270 12.39 -4.69 -3.38
CA SER A 270 13.25 -5.80 -2.98
C SER A 270 14.66 -5.61 -3.55
N TRP A 271 15.66 -6.06 -2.80
CA TRP A 271 17.03 -6.21 -3.30
C TRP A 271 17.46 -7.67 -3.11
N GLY A 272 17.52 -8.39 -4.21
CA GLY A 272 17.83 -9.80 -4.27
C GLY A 272 19.02 -10.10 -5.18
N PRO A 273 19.25 -11.38 -5.54
CA PRO A 273 20.34 -11.79 -6.43
C PRO A 273 20.30 -11.14 -7.81
N ASN A 274 19.10 -10.80 -8.31
CA ASN A 274 18.90 -10.20 -9.64
C ASN A 274 19.00 -8.66 -9.63
N GLY A 275 19.26 -8.04 -8.48
CA GLY A 275 19.30 -6.61 -8.31
C GLY A 275 18.09 -6.07 -7.55
N VAL A 276 17.65 -4.85 -7.87
CA VAL A 276 16.55 -4.14 -7.23
C VAL A 276 15.29 -4.28 -8.05
N ALA A 277 14.16 -4.60 -7.41
CA ALA A 277 12.85 -4.72 -8.06
C ALA A 277 11.77 -4.01 -7.26
N ASN A 278 10.92 -3.23 -7.95
CA ASN A 278 9.79 -2.54 -7.35
C ASN A 278 8.65 -3.52 -7.00
N PHE A 279 7.98 -3.32 -5.87
CA PHE A 279 6.80 -4.11 -5.52
C PHE A 279 5.57 -3.74 -6.34
N GLU A 280 5.46 -2.48 -6.74
CA GLU A 280 4.23 -1.86 -7.21
C GLU A 280 4.14 -1.71 -8.73
N ASN A 281 2.89 -1.59 -9.21
CA ASN A 281 2.55 -1.25 -10.60
C ASN A 281 2.09 0.21 -10.75
N GLY A 282 2.04 0.95 -9.67
CA GLY A 282 1.56 2.32 -9.61
C GLY A 282 2.13 3.07 -8.42
N CYS A 283 1.75 4.32 -8.29
CA CYS A 283 2.06 5.16 -7.16
C CYS A 283 0.80 5.50 -6.36
N TYR A 284 1.00 5.81 -5.08
CA TYR A 284 -0.05 6.27 -4.17
C TYR A 284 0.45 7.51 -3.43
N ALA A 285 0.46 8.62 -4.16
CA ALA A 285 1.07 9.87 -3.75
C ALA A 285 0.18 10.67 -2.80
N LYS A 286 0.79 11.47 -1.93
CA LYS A 286 0.11 12.49 -1.11
C LYS A 286 -0.26 13.67 -2.01
N LEU A 287 -1.50 14.17 -1.90
CA LEU A 287 -2.00 15.25 -2.74
C LEU A 287 -2.17 16.59 -2.00
N ILE A 288 -2.27 16.58 -0.66
CA ILE A 288 -2.37 17.84 0.07
C ILE A 288 -1.13 18.70 -0.20
N ASP A 289 -1.36 19.96 -0.56
CA ASP A 289 -0.34 20.92 -0.94
C ASP A 289 0.52 20.52 -2.16
N LEU A 290 0.02 19.61 -3.00
CA LEU A 290 0.71 19.24 -4.23
C LEU A 290 0.88 20.47 -5.15
N ASP A 291 2.13 20.83 -5.39
CA ASP A 291 2.51 21.95 -6.23
C ASP A 291 2.85 21.45 -7.65
N PRO A 292 2.06 21.83 -8.68
CA PRO A 292 2.32 21.40 -10.06
C PRO A 292 3.67 21.82 -10.62
N GLN A 293 4.32 22.85 -10.03
CA GLN A 293 5.64 23.30 -10.47
C GLN A 293 6.77 22.48 -9.83
N LYS A 294 6.56 21.98 -8.60
CA LYS A 294 7.55 21.19 -7.88
C LYS A 294 7.43 19.69 -8.18
N GLU A 295 6.20 19.21 -8.39
CA GLU A 295 5.89 17.79 -8.61
C GLU A 295 5.01 17.61 -9.86
N PRO A 296 5.48 18.06 -11.04
CA PRO A 296 4.70 18.08 -12.28
C PRO A 296 4.26 16.69 -12.73
N GLU A 297 5.09 15.67 -12.50
CA GLU A 297 4.78 14.27 -12.88
C GLU A 297 3.59 13.73 -12.08
N ILE A 298 3.57 13.92 -10.76
CA ILE A 298 2.47 13.48 -9.90
C ILE A 298 1.19 14.23 -10.27
N HIS A 299 1.30 15.55 -10.45
CA HIS A 299 0.16 16.37 -10.86
C HIS A 299 -0.39 15.93 -12.21
N HIS A 300 0.47 15.70 -13.21
CA HIS A 300 0.06 15.20 -14.51
C HIS A 300 -0.60 13.82 -14.39
N ALA A 301 0.00 12.89 -13.69
CA ALA A 301 -0.53 11.53 -13.52
C ALA A 301 -1.93 11.51 -12.88
N CYS A 302 -2.19 12.42 -11.93
CA CYS A 302 -3.48 12.50 -11.23
C CYS A 302 -4.54 13.32 -11.98
N PHE A 303 -4.14 14.37 -12.71
CA PHE A 303 -5.07 15.43 -13.17
C PHE A 303 -5.01 15.72 -14.67
N HIS A 304 -4.29 14.94 -15.49
CA HIS A 304 -4.36 15.09 -16.94
C HIS A 304 -5.78 14.86 -17.44
N LYS A 305 -6.17 15.60 -18.48
CA LYS A 305 -7.53 15.52 -19.02
C LYS A 305 -7.69 14.30 -19.92
N ALA A 306 -8.60 13.39 -19.57
CA ALA A 306 -8.90 12.20 -20.35
C ALA A 306 -10.36 11.77 -20.21
N ASP A 307 -10.84 10.92 -21.11
CA ASP A 307 -12.08 10.18 -20.90
C ASP A 307 -12.00 9.37 -19.59
N TYR A 308 -13.02 9.48 -18.73
CA TYR A 308 -12.99 8.87 -17.41
C TYR A 308 -12.75 7.36 -17.44
N ARG A 309 -13.28 6.65 -18.46
CA ARG A 309 -13.07 5.20 -18.63
C ARG A 309 -11.62 4.83 -18.94
N LYS A 310 -10.81 5.81 -19.35
CA LYS A 310 -9.39 5.64 -19.70
C LYS A 310 -8.43 6.24 -18.66
N HIS A 311 -8.95 7.17 -17.83
CA HIS A 311 -8.11 7.90 -16.90
C HIS A 311 -7.47 7.00 -15.85
N GLY A 312 -8.28 6.19 -15.15
CA GLY A 312 -7.79 5.19 -14.19
C GLY A 312 -7.17 5.71 -12.89
N ALA A 313 -6.91 7.00 -12.74
CA ALA A 313 -6.49 7.54 -11.46
C ALA A 313 -7.65 7.61 -10.47
N ILE A 314 -7.35 7.37 -9.19
CA ILE A 314 -8.27 7.45 -8.06
C ILE A 314 -7.77 8.57 -7.14
N ILE A 315 -8.58 9.58 -6.93
CA ILE A 315 -8.32 10.69 -6.02
C ILE A 315 -9.12 10.44 -4.75
N GLU A 316 -8.44 10.13 -3.67
CA GLU A 316 -9.03 9.77 -2.39
C GLU A 316 -8.89 10.91 -1.38
N ASN A 317 -10.01 11.31 -0.79
CA ASN A 317 -10.08 12.30 0.28
C ASN A 317 -9.60 13.72 -0.07
N ALA A 318 -9.53 14.09 -1.33
CA ALA A 318 -9.34 15.49 -1.72
C ALA A 318 -10.68 16.21 -1.81
N MET A 319 -10.73 17.47 -1.41
CA MET A 319 -11.93 18.28 -1.57
C MET A 319 -12.20 18.54 -3.05
N MET A 320 -13.41 18.24 -3.51
CA MET A 320 -13.84 18.48 -4.89
C MET A 320 -15.01 19.47 -4.92
N TYR A 321 -14.89 20.48 -5.78
CA TYR A 321 -15.95 21.45 -6.01
C TYR A 321 -17.08 20.86 -6.89
N PRO A 322 -18.28 21.47 -6.90
CA PRO A 322 -19.40 21.00 -7.73
C PRO A 322 -19.12 20.94 -9.24
N ASP A 323 -18.15 21.71 -9.73
CA ASP A 323 -17.71 21.69 -11.13
C ASP A 323 -16.73 20.54 -11.43
N GLY A 324 -16.39 19.72 -10.42
CA GLY A 324 -15.48 18.58 -10.54
C GLY A 324 -13.99 18.93 -10.45
N THR A 325 -13.62 20.16 -10.11
CA THR A 325 -12.23 20.56 -9.81
C THR A 325 -11.88 20.24 -8.36
N PHE A 326 -10.57 20.09 -8.09
CA PHE A 326 -10.10 19.78 -6.74
C PHE A 326 -9.46 20.99 -6.06
N ASP A 327 -9.67 21.11 -4.75
CA ASP A 327 -8.90 21.96 -3.86
C ASP A 327 -7.90 21.08 -3.09
N LEU A 328 -6.63 21.17 -3.48
CA LEU A 328 -5.55 20.38 -2.87
C LEU A 328 -4.97 21.03 -1.60
N HIS A 329 -5.41 22.25 -1.25
CA HIS A 329 -5.02 22.93 -0.02
C HIS A 329 -6.06 22.77 1.11
N ASP A 330 -7.23 22.22 0.80
CA ASP A 330 -8.29 22.03 1.77
C ASP A 330 -8.09 20.74 2.57
N ASP A 331 -7.69 20.87 3.83
CA ASP A 331 -7.44 19.79 4.77
C ASP A 331 -8.60 19.52 5.76
N ARG A 332 -9.75 20.21 5.60
CA ARG A 332 -10.91 20.07 6.51
C ARG A 332 -11.43 18.64 6.62
N LEU A 333 -11.33 17.87 5.54
CA LEU A 333 -11.67 16.44 5.58
C LEU A 333 -10.52 15.65 6.22
N THR A 334 -9.30 15.83 5.72
CA THR A 334 -8.08 15.20 6.22
C THR A 334 -6.85 15.81 5.55
N PRO A 335 -5.73 15.96 6.26
CA PRO A 335 -4.45 16.32 5.63
C PRO A 335 -3.81 15.15 4.86
N ASN A 336 -4.53 14.02 4.66
CA ASN A 336 -4.04 12.78 4.05
C ASN A 336 -4.76 12.44 2.73
N SER A 337 -5.05 13.45 1.91
CA SER A 337 -5.55 13.18 0.56
C SER A 337 -4.51 12.45 -0.29
N ARG A 338 -4.97 11.49 -1.12
CA ARG A 338 -4.11 10.59 -1.91
C ARG A 338 -4.55 10.48 -3.36
N GLY A 339 -3.56 10.29 -4.25
CA GLY A 339 -3.78 9.94 -5.64
C GLY A 339 -3.15 8.60 -5.97
N SER A 340 -3.96 7.64 -6.42
CA SER A 340 -3.48 6.36 -6.96
C SER A 340 -3.51 6.40 -8.47
N TYR A 341 -2.40 6.08 -9.12
CA TYR A 341 -2.29 6.05 -10.57
C TYR A 341 -1.28 5.00 -11.04
N PRO A 342 -1.45 4.44 -12.26
CA PRO A 342 -0.49 3.50 -12.84
C PRO A 342 0.88 4.15 -13.11
N LEU A 343 1.98 3.39 -12.93
CA LEU A 343 3.36 3.86 -13.21
C LEU A 343 3.53 4.40 -14.62
N GLN A 344 2.83 3.83 -15.59
CA GLN A 344 2.90 4.25 -17.01
C GLN A 344 2.47 5.69 -17.28
N TYR A 345 1.91 6.40 -16.29
CA TYR A 345 1.57 7.82 -16.39
C TYR A 345 2.76 8.73 -16.09
N LEU A 346 3.85 8.19 -15.59
CA LEU A 346 5.11 8.89 -15.38
C LEU A 346 5.99 8.78 -16.62
N HIS A 347 6.61 9.88 -17.04
CA HIS A 347 7.40 9.92 -18.28
C HIS A 347 8.73 9.20 -18.16
N ASN A 348 9.36 9.23 -17.00
CA ASN A 348 10.69 8.69 -16.75
C ASN A 348 10.68 7.31 -16.10
N ILE A 349 9.59 6.55 -16.21
CA ILE A 349 9.49 5.20 -15.63
C ILE A 349 10.31 4.18 -16.45
N LYS A 350 10.98 3.27 -15.76
CA LYS A 350 11.53 2.05 -16.36
C LYS A 350 10.42 0.99 -16.41
N PRO A 351 9.95 0.55 -17.58
CA PRO A 351 8.78 -0.33 -17.71
C PRO A 351 8.89 -1.63 -16.90
N GLU A 352 10.09 -2.24 -16.86
CA GLU A 352 10.35 -3.48 -16.14
C GLU A 352 10.32 -3.26 -14.62
N SER A 353 10.53 -2.01 -14.16
CA SER A 353 10.63 -1.64 -12.73
C SER A 353 11.69 -2.46 -11.98
N MET A 354 12.74 -2.86 -12.68
CA MET A 354 13.89 -3.62 -12.17
C MET A 354 15.18 -2.97 -12.63
N GLY A 355 16.19 -3.03 -11.77
CA GLY A 355 17.54 -2.55 -12.07
C GLY A 355 18.62 -3.45 -11.49
N GLY A 356 19.87 -3.21 -11.85
CA GLY A 356 21.01 -3.94 -11.31
C GLY A 356 21.21 -3.72 -9.80
N HIS A 357 22.34 -4.19 -9.29
CA HIS A 357 22.69 -3.91 -7.88
C HIS A 357 22.99 -2.41 -7.67
N PRO A 358 22.56 -1.82 -6.57
CA PRO A 358 22.75 -0.40 -6.34
C PRO A 358 24.22 -0.03 -6.19
N ARG A 359 24.62 1.03 -6.89
CA ARG A 359 25.97 1.64 -6.77
C ARG A 359 25.98 2.76 -5.73
N VAL A 360 24.84 3.35 -5.47
CA VAL A 360 24.67 4.47 -4.53
C VAL A 360 23.48 4.20 -3.64
N ILE A 361 23.65 4.45 -2.34
CA ILE A 361 22.57 4.47 -1.36
C ILE A 361 22.59 5.84 -0.68
N LEU A 362 21.50 6.57 -0.79
CA LEU A 362 21.30 7.88 -0.19
C LEU A 362 20.40 7.72 1.04
N PHE A 363 20.92 8.04 2.22
CA PHE A 363 20.12 8.17 3.43
C PHE A 363 19.65 9.62 3.56
N LEU A 364 18.38 9.85 3.28
CA LEU A 364 17.77 11.17 3.37
C LEU A 364 17.30 11.40 4.80
N THR A 365 17.97 12.30 5.49
CA THR A 365 17.76 12.55 6.91
C THR A 365 17.38 14.00 7.14
N ALA A 366 16.29 14.22 7.88
CA ALA A 366 16.01 15.52 8.47
C ALA A 366 16.74 15.62 9.81
N ASP A 367 17.47 16.71 10.02
CA ASP A 367 18.21 16.97 11.27
C ASP A 367 17.60 18.14 12.04
N ALA A 368 16.82 17.82 13.07
CA ALA A 368 16.18 18.81 13.93
C ALA A 368 17.15 19.59 14.82
N ASN A 369 18.37 19.09 15.03
CA ASN A 369 19.35 19.67 15.93
C ASN A 369 20.45 20.45 15.19
N GLY A 370 20.52 20.35 13.86
CA GLY A 370 21.52 21.05 13.03
C GLY A 370 22.95 20.57 13.28
N VAL A 371 23.13 19.30 13.64
CA VAL A 371 24.46 18.72 13.97
C VAL A 371 25.08 17.94 12.82
N LEU A 372 24.27 17.53 11.84
CA LEU A 372 24.75 16.79 10.68
C LEU A 372 25.21 17.74 9.56
N PRO A 373 26.28 17.41 8.85
CA PRO A 373 26.65 18.18 7.66
C PRO A 373 25.60 17.97 6.55
N PRO A 374 25.42 18.93 5.62
CA PRO A 374 24.44 18.83 4.54
C PRO A 374 24.60 17.55 3.68
N VAL A 375 25.84 17.11 3.46
CA VAL A 375 26.17 15.86 2.77
C VAL A 375 27.40 15.24 3.43
N SER A 376 27.36 13.93 3.67
CA SER A 376 28.54 13.19 4.13
C SER A 376 28.62 11.82 3.45
N LYS A 377 29.85 11.39 3.14
CA LYS A 377 30.13 10.05 2.65
C LYS A 377 30.42 9.14 3.84
N LEU A 378 29.59 8.13 4.01
CA LEU A 378 29.75 7.14 5.08
C LEU A 378 30.73 6.03 4.67
N THR A 379 31.50 5.55 5.63
CA THR A 379 32.20 4.26 5.51
C THR A 379 31.18 3.12 5.55
N ARG A 380 31.58 1.90 5.12
CA ARG A 380 30.72 0.71 5.18
C ARG A 380 30.14 0.45 6.57
N ALA A 381 30.96 0.57 7.60
CA ALA A 381 30.54 0.37 9.00
C ALA A 381 29.53 1.44 9.45
N GLN A 382 29.77 2.70 9.10
CA GLN A 382 28.84 3.80 9.38
C GLN A 382 27.52 3.63 8.62
N ALA A 383 27.58 3.24 7.34
CA ALA A 383 26.39 3.01 6.55
C ALA A 383 25.53 1.87 7.11
N MET A 384 26.18 0.77 7.55
CA MET A 384 25.49 -0.34 8.22
C MET A 384 24.81 0.11 9.52
N LEU A 385 25.54 0.85 10.36
CA LEU A 385 24.99 1.38 11.61
C LEU A 385 23.81 2.32 11.33
N TRP A 386 23.95 3.23 10.34
CA TRP A 386 22.92 4.17 9.97
C TRP A 386 21.66 3.47 9.46
N PHE A 387 21.83 2.45 8.62
CA PHE A 387 20.74 1.61 8.13
C PHE A 387 19.98 0.90 9.25
N LEU A 388 20.70 0.30 10.21
CA LEU A 388 20.09 -0.42 11.33
C LEU A 388 19.42 0.52 12.34
N MET A 389 19.97 1.70 12.55
CA MET A 389 19.42 2.69 13.50
C MET A 389 18.29 3.50 12.89
N GLY A 390 18.40 3.88 11.61
CA GLY A 390 17.42 4.73 10.93
C GLY A 390 17.25 6.10 11.57
N TYR A 391 18.37 6.76 11.97
CA TYR A 391 18.28 8.10 12.57
C TYR A 391 17.75 9.12 11.58
N THR A 392 16.72 9.87 12.00
CA THR A 392 16.13 10.99 11.25
C THR A 392 15.29 11.86 12.17
N SER A 393 14.59 12.84 11.64
CA SER A 393 13.60 13.61 12.38
C SER A 393 12.26 13.57 11.67
N LYS A 394 11.18 13.42 12.44
CA LYS A 394 9.83 13.70 11.99
C LYS A 394 9.68 15.22 11.87
N LEU A 395 9.20 15.69 10.74
CA LEU A 395 8.96 17.10 10.50
C LEU A 395 7.56 17.48 10.94
N ALA A 396 7.38 18.72 11.40
CA ALA A 396 6.07 19.26 11.75
C ALA A 396 5.12 19.16 10.54
N GLY A 397 3.87 18.73 10.79
CA GLY A 397 2.85 18.60 9.75
C GLY A 397 2.98 17.36 8.83
N THR A 398 4.00 16.52 8.98
CA THR A 398 4.13 15.28 8.19
C THR A 398 3.35 14.10 8.77
N GLU A 399 3.04 14.14 10.07
CA GLU A 399 2.23 13.14 10.77
C GLU A 399 1.27 13.83 11.75
N THR A 400 0.13 13.21 12.01
CA THR A 400 -0.85 13.73 12.98
C THR A 400 -0.24 13.86 14.37
N GLY A 401 -0.33 15.06 14.97
CA GLY A 401 0.17 15.35 16.31
C GLY A 401 1.65 15.74 16.39
N VAL A 402 2.37 15.84 15.28
CA VAL A 402 3.74 16.37 15.24
C VAL A 402 3.69 17.86 14.93
N THR A 403 3.84 18.69 15.98
CA THR A 403 3.84 20.16 15.89
C THR A 403 5.24 20.76 15.82
N GLU A 404 6.25 20.01 16.24
CA GLU A 404 7.66 20.42 16.23
C GLU A 404 8.54 19.28 15.68
N PRO A 405 9.69 19.59 15.03
CA PRO A 405 10.62 18.57 14.59
C PRO A 405 11.12 17.72 15.76
N LYS A 406 11.02 16.39 15.63
CA LYS A 406 11.45 15.45 16.67
C LYS A 406 12.36 14.39 16.10
N SER A 407 13.57 14.28 16.65
CA SER A 407 14.49 13.19 16.31
C SER A 407 13.91 11.82 16.67
N VAL A 408 14.02 10.88 15.75
CA VAL A 408 13.49 9.52 15.89
C VAL A 408 14.48 8.51 15.30
N PHE A 409 14.32 7.28 15.72
CA PHE A 409 14.93 6.12 15.07
C PHE A 409 13.84 5.37 14.31
N SER A 410 13.94 5.31 13.00
CA SER A 410 12.98 4.62 12.12
C SER A 410 13.77 3.78 11.13
N ARG A 411 13.71 2.48 11.30
CA ARG A 411 14.41 1.54 10.43
C ARG A 411 13.91 1.67 8.99
N PHE A 412 14.78 1.39 8.03
CA PHE A 412 14.46 1.45 6.59
C PHE A 412 13.92 0.11 6.03
N PHE A 413 13.62 -0.82 6.90
CA PHE A 413 13.00 -2.12 6.62
C PHE A 413 11.85 -2.38 7.60
N GLY A 414 10.85 -3.15 7.19
CA GLY A 414 9.68 -3.47 8.00
C GLY A 414 9.96 -4.46 9.12
#